data_fd2583c8680eb6aa959aa0d61a423f0c
#
_entry.id   fd2583c8680eb6aa959aa0d61a423f0c
#
_cell.length_a   1.000
_cell.length_b   1.000
_cell.length_c   1.000
_cell.angle_alpha   90.00
_cell.angle_beta   90.00
_cell.angle_gamma   90.00
#
_symmetry.space_group_name_H-M   'P 1'
#
loop_
_entity.id
_entity.type
_entity.pdbx_description
1 polymer ?
#
loop_
_entity_poly.entity_id
_entity_poly.type
_entity_poly.pdbx_seq_one_letter_code
_entity_poly.pdbx_strand_id
1 'polypeptide(L)'
;MATFIQKPTVIEAAGQPPKSIEEFVGRVNSDTSTVSIARMKSPSGWSEPSQTPEFDEYTLVLRGALHVEHEGGSMVVNAGQAVITHAGEWIRYITPGEEGAE
;
A
#
# COMPACT_ATOMS: atom_id res chain seq x y z
N MET A 1 5.83 -9.36 26.90
CA MET A 1 4.37 -9.47 26.78
C MET A 1 3.95 -9.10 25.37
N ALA A 2 3.01 -9.84 24.79
CA ALA A 2 2.49 -9.50 23.48
C ALA A 2 1.53 -8.31 23.57
N THR A 3 1.49 -7.49 22.52
CA THR A 3 0.55 -6.38 22.40
C THR A 3 -0.56 -6.79 21.44
N PHE A 4 -1.80 -6.73 21.90
CA PHE A 4 -2.97 -7.05 21.08
C PHE A 4 -3.46 -5.79 20.37
N ILE A 5 -3.58 -5.85 19.04
CA ILE A 5 -4.13 -4.76 18.24
C ILE A 5 -5.56 -5.14 17.88
N GLN A 6 -6.51 -4.54 18.57
CA GLN A 6 -7.92 -4.89 18.44
C GLN A 6 -8.54 -4.40 17.13
N LYS A 7 -8.15 -3.22 16.69
CA LYS A 7 -8.68 -2.61 15.46
C LYS A 7 -7.68 -1.61 14.88
N PRO A 8 -7.79 -1.30 13.59
CA PRO A 8 -6.93 -0.30 12.96
C PRO A 8 -7.41 1.13 13.22
N THR A 9 -6.56 2.08 12.87
CA THR A 9 -6.95 3.48 12.70
C THR A 9 -7.04 3.76 11.21
N VAL A 10 -8.11 4.39 10.77
CA VAL A 10 -8.27 4.80 9.37
C VAL A 10 -7.42 6.03 9.11
N ILE A 11 -6.55 5.94 8.12
CA ILE A 11 -5.63 7.00 7.73
C ILE A 11 -6.09 7.60 6.41
N GLU A 12 -6.03 8.93 6.31
CA GLU A 12 -6.32 9.62 5.06
C GLU A 12 -5.26 9.28 4.01
N ALA A 13 -5.72 8.98 2.78
CA ALA A 13 -4.85 8.56 1.70
C ALA A 13 -4.77 9.58 0.59
N ALA A 14 -3.61 9.65 -0.06
CA ALA A 14 -3.44 10.40 -1.30
C ALA A 14 -4.06 9.64 -2.47
N GLY A 15 -4.32 10.34 -3.58
CA GLY A 15 -4.78 9.73 -4.82
C GLY A 15 -6.27 9.92 -5.06
N GLN A 16 -6.69 9.52 -6.27
CA GLN A 16 -8.07 9.65 -6.74
C GLN A 16 -8.46 8.41 -7.54
N PRO A 17 -9.69 7.91 -7.40
CA PRO A 17 -10.68 8.26 -6.35
C PRO A 17 -10.16 7.87 -4.95
N PRO A 18 -10.83 8.24 -3.86
CA PRO A 18 -10.37 7.93 -2.51
C PRO A 18 -10.18 6.42 -2.29
N LYS A 19 -9.14 6.04 -1.56
CA LYS A 19 -8.93 4.67 -1.11
C LYS A 19 -8.97 4.59 0.41
N SER A 20 -9.18 3.37 0.93
CA SER A 20 -9.16 3.11 2.36
C SER A 20 -7.78 2.64 2.80
N ILE A 21 -7.22 3.28 3.84
CA ILE A 21 -6.02 2.81 4.53
C ILE A 21 -6.39 2.56 5.99
N GLU A 22 -6.16 1.33 6.43
CA GLU A 22 -6.38 0.91 7.81
C GLU A 22 -5.04 0.54 8.42
N GLU A 23 -4.48 1.43 9.24
CA GLU A 23 -3.21 1.17 9.92
C GLU A 23 -3.44 0.32 11.15
N PHE A 24 -2.86 -0.87 11.17
CA PHE A 24 -2.90 -1.76 12.34
C PHE A 24 -1.71 -1.51 13.26
N VAL A 25 -0.53 -1.45 12.70
CA VAL A 25 0.72 -1.21 13.43
C VAL A 25 1.39 0.00 12.82
N GLY A 26 1.78 0.96 13.67
CA GLY A 26 2.43 2.18 13.21
C GLY A 26 2.37 3.26 14.26
N ARG A 27 2.81 4.46 13.91
CA ARG A 27 2.90 5.56 14.85
C ARG A 27 1.55 6.04 15.37
N VAL A 28 0.51 5.93 14.54
CA VAL A 28 -0.83 6.42 14.91
C VAL A 28 -1.58 5.40 15.76
N ASN A 29 -1.67 4.15 15.28
CA ASN A 29 -2.52 3.15 15.94
C ASN A 29 -1.87 2.44 17.15
N SER A 30 -0.56 2.28 17.16
CA SER A 30 0.13 1.49 18.20
C SER A 30 1.38 2.16 18.76
N ASP A 31 1.65 3.39 18.38
CA ASP A 31 2.87 4.11 18.79
C ASP A 31 4.15 3.31 18.47
N THR A 32 4.16 2.69 17.30
CA THR A 32 5.26 1.87 16.83
C THR A 32 6.05 2.62 15.77
N SER A 33 7.36 2.76 15.94
CA SER A 33 8.22 3.50 15.01
C SER A 33 9.13 2.60 14.18
N THR A 34 9.25 1.31 14.52
CA THR A 34 10.16 0.37 13.83
C THR A 34 9.59 -0.16 12.53
N VAL A 35 8.28 -0.40 12.48
CA VAL A 35 7.57 -0.88 11.29
C VAL A 35 6.19 -0.27 11.24
N SER A 36 5.56 -0.33 10.07
CA SER A 36 4.12 -0.08 9.96
C SER A 36 3.48 -1.16 9.12
N ILE A 37 2.24 -1.53 9.48
CA ILE A 37 1.45 -2.53 8.76
C ILE A 37 0.07 -1.96 8.56
N ALA A 38 -0.36 -1.86 7.30
CA ALA A 38 -1.66 -1.32 6.96
C ALA A 38 -2.35 -2.18 5.91
N ARG A 39 -3.66 -2.25 5.99
CA ARG A 39 -4.52 -2.86 4.98
C ARG A 39 -5.08 -1.75 4.10
N MET A 40 -4.92 -1.88 2.80
CA MET A 40 -5.37 -0.88 1.85
C MET A 40 -6.38 -1.49 0.90
N LYS A 41 -7.44 -0.75 0.63
CA LYS A 41 -8.46 -1.10 -0.36
C LYS A 41 -8.53 0.03 -1.36
N SER A 42 -8.04 -0.21 -2.57
CA SER A 42 -8.02 0.77 -3.64
C SER A 42 -9.09 0.42 -4.66
N PRO A 43 -9.99 1.34 -4.98
CA PRO A 43 -11.06 1.07 -5.94
C PRO A 43 -10.52 1.00 -7.37
N SER A 44 -11.37 0.53 -8.30
CA SER A 44 -11.07 0.57 -9.72
C SER A 44 -10.77 2.00 -10.17
N GLY A 45 -9.74 2.16 -10.99
CA GLY A 45 -9.36 3.46 -11.52
C GLY A 45 -8.62 4.36 -10.56
N TRP A 46 -8.20 3.83 -9.40
CA TRP A 46 -7.41 4.61 -8.46
C TRP A 46 -5.99 4.85 -8.96
N SER A 47 -5.50 6.05 -8.76
CA SER A 47 -4.09 6.39 -8.98
C SER A 47 -3.62 7.40 -7.94
N GLU A 48 -2.32 7.39 -7.67
CA GLU A 48 -1.70 8.33 -6.74
C GLU A 48 -0.61 9.14 -7.44
N PRO A 49 -0.20 10.29 -6.86
CA PRO A 49 1.03 10.94 -7.29
C PRO A 49 2.23 10.00 -7.09
N SER A 50 3.22 10.10 -7.97
CA SER A 50 4.46 9.34 -7.80
C SER A 50 5.18 9.75 -6.52
N GLN A 51 6.00 8.85 -6.01
CA GLN A 51 6.76 9.09 -4.78
C GLN A 51 8.13 8.42 -4.86
N THR A 52 9.03 8.86 -3.99
CA THR A 52 10.35 8.26 -3.82
C THR A 52 10.55 8.04 -2.32
N PRO A 53 10.00 6.96 -1.75
CA PRO A 53 10.09 6.72 -0.32
C PRO A 53 11.52 6.50 0.14
N GLU A 54 11.79 6.88 1.40
CA GLU A 54 13.10 6.70 2.02
C GLU A 54 13.24 5.35 2.72
N PHE A 55 12.25 4.48 2.57
CA PHE A 55 12.20 3.17 3.22
C PHE A 55 11.72 2.12 2.23
N ASP A 56 11.99 0.85 2.54
CA ASP A 56 11.50 -0.27 1.75
C ASP A 56 10.02 -0.51 2.06
N GLU A 57 9.26 -0.87 1.03
CA GLU A 57 7.86 -1.26 1.18
C GLU A 57 7.67 -2.70 0.70
N TYR A 58 6.93 -3.46 1.49
CA TYR A 58 6.58 -4.85 1.19
C TYR A 58 5.06 -4.91 1.01
N THR A 59 4.62 -5.32 -0.17
CA THR A 59 3.19 -5.35 -0.49
C THR A 59 2.77 -6.74 -0.92
N LEU A 60 1.77 -7.29 -0.24
CA LEU A 60 1.11 -8.54 -0.60
C LEU A 60 -0.28 -8.21 -1.13
N VAL A 61 -0.59 -8.64 -2.34
CA VAL A 61 -1.92 -8.42 -2.92
C VAL A 61 -2.82 -9.58 -2.54
N LEU A 62 -3.95 -9.27 -1.92
CA LEU A 62 -4.93 -10.25 -1.47
C LEU A 62 -6.07 -10.43 -2.46
N ARG A 63 -6.42 -9.37 -3.21
CA ARG A 63 -7.53 -9.39 -4.17
C ARG A 63 -7.25 -8.35 -5.26
N GLY A 64 -7.66 -8.65 -6.48
CA GLY A 64 -7.47 -7.76 -7.61
C GLY A 64 -6.04 -7.72 -8.12
N ALA A 65 -5.61 -6.59 -8.62
CA ALA A 65 -4.28 -6.41 -9.17
C ALA A 65 -3.75 -5.00 -8.90
N LEU A 66 -2.51 -4.93 -8.44
CA LEU A 66 -1.78 -3.69 -8.24
C LEU A 66 -0.79 -3.51 -9.38
N HIS A 67 -0.87 -2.39 -10.06
CA HIS A 67 0.12 -2.02 -11.07
C HIS A 67 1.16 -1.11 -10.42
N VAL A 68 2.43 -1.45 -10.61
CA VAL A 68 3.55 -0.70 -10.05
C VAL A 68 4.38 -0.14 -11.20
N GLU A 69 4.42 1.18 -11.30
CA GLU A 69 5.33 1.87 -12.22
C GLU A 69 6.63 2.17 -11.46
N HIS A 70 7.76 1.95 -12.10
CA HIS A 70 9.09 2.19 -11.53
C HIS A 70 10.07 2.63 -12.63
N GLU A 71 11.29 3.00 -12.25
CA GLU A 71 12.27 3.53 -13.21
C GLU A 71 12.59 2.57 -14.36
N GLY A 72 12.56 1.26 -14.10
CA GLY A 72 12.84 0.24 -15.11
C GLY A 72 11.64 -0.17 -15.95
N GLY A 73 10.44 0.40 -15.70
CA GLY A 73 9.23 0.06 -16.45
C GLY A 73 8.01 -0.09 -15.54
N SER A 74 7.25 -1.15 -15.73
CA SER A 74 6.06 -1.41 -14.91
C SER A 74 5.86 -2.92 -14.72
N MET A 75 5.12 -3.27 -13.67
CA MET A 75 4.74 -4.66 -13.39
C MET A 75 3.32 -4.73 -12.86
N VAL A 76 2.70 -5.89 -13.02
CA VAL A 76 1.39 -6.18 -12.45
C VAL A 76 1.58 -7.22 -11.36
N VAL A 77 1.11 -6.90 -10.16
CA VAL A 77 1.13 -7.80 -9.01
C VAL A 77 -0.29 -8.27 -8.77
N ASN A 78 -0.54 -9.56 -9.02
CA ASN A 78 -1.86 -10.15 -8.89
C ASN A 78 -2.09 -10.71 -7.49
N ALA A 79 -3.35 -11.02 -7.18
CA ALA A 79 -3.70 -11.67 -5.92
C ALA A 79 -2.82 -12.90 -5.65
N GLY A 80 -2.29 -13.00 -4.45
CA GLY A 80 -1.37 -14.07 -4.05
C GLY A 80 0.09 -13.80 -4.38
N GLN A 81 0.39 -12.65 -4.96
CA GLN A 81 1.75 -12.25 -5.30
C GLN A 81 2.18 -11.04 -4.45
N ALA A 82 3.46 -10.78 -4.41
CA ALA A 82 4.01 -9.68 -3.62
C ALA A 82 5.07 -8.91 -4.40
N VAL A 83 5.31 -7.68 -3.98
CA VAL A 83 6.37 -6.84 -4.52
C VAL A 83 7.13 -6.18 -3.39
N ILE A 84 8.42 -6.00 -3.57
CA ILE A 84 9.27 -5.19 -2.70
C ILE A 84 9.70 -3.98 -3.51
N THR A 85 9.37 -2.78 -3.02
CA THR A 85 9.89 -1.55 -3.60
C THR A 85 10.95 -1.00 -2.65
N HIS A 86 12.13 -0.70 -3.18
CA HIS A 86 13.28 -0.37 -2.36
C HIS A 86 13.39 1.13 -2.10
N ALA A 87 13.95 1.48 -0.95
CA ALA A 87 14.21 2.87 -0.57
C ALA A 87 14.95 3.61 -1.67
N GLY A 88 14.52 4.83 -1.97
CA GLY A 88 15.16 5.66 -2.98
C GLY A 88 14.67 5.43 -4.41
N GLU A 89 13.82 4.43 -4.65
CA GLU A 89 13.23 4.22 -5.97
C GLU A 89 12.04 5.14 -6.21
N TRP A 90 11.96 5.67 -7.44
CA TRP A 90 10.74 6.34 -7.89
C TRP A 90 9.70 5.27 -8.19
N ILE A 91 8.51 5.41 -7.59
CA ILE A 91 7.41 4.48 -7.80
C ILE A 91 6.07 5.20 -7.90
N ARG A 92 5.13 4.55 -8.54
CA ARG A 92 3.73 4.96 -8.55
C ARG A 92 2.84 3.73 -8.58
N TYR A 93 1.88 3.67 -7.65
CA TYR A 93 0.90 2.58 -7.59
C TYR A 93 -0.41 3.01 -8.23
N ILE A 94 -0.98 2.14 -9.04
CA ILE A 94 -2.30 2.36 -9.67
C ILE A 94 -3.09 1.06 -9.67
N THR A 95 -4.42 1.16 -9.69
CA THR A 95 -5.33 0.01 -9.74
C THR A 95 -6.37 0.20 -10.85
N PRO A 96 -5.96 0.05 -12.13
CA PRO A 96 -6.86 0.31 -13.26
C PRO A 96 -7.88 -0.79 -13.51
N GLY A 97 -7.69 -1.98 -12.95
CA GLY A 97 -8.60 -3.11 -13.15
C GLY A 97 -9.95 -2.94 -12.46
N GLU A 98 -10.96 -3.67 -12.92
CA GLU A 98 -12.33 -3.56 -12.41
C GLU A 98 -12.46 -3.83 -10.92
N GLU A 99 -11.66 -4.74 -10.38
CA GLU A 99 -11.71 -5.11 -8.97
C GLU A 99 -10.92 -4.17 -8.06
N GLY A 100 -10.13 -3.26 -8.62
CA GLY A 100 -9.16 -2.52 -7.84
C GLY A 100 -8.11 -3.45 -7.25
N ALA A 101 -7.72 -3.22 -5.99
CA ALA A 101 -6.79 -4.09 -5.27
C ALA A 101 -6.98 -3.99 -3.75
N GLU A 102 -6.69 -5.10 -3.10
CA GLU A 102 -6.57 -5.16 -1.66
C GLU A 102 -5.23 -5.78 -1.29
#